data_c05982b4c2c582ad6d16f108c21c9d7c
#
_entry.id   c05982b4c2c582ad6d16f108c21c9d7c
#
_cell.length_a   1.000
_cell.length_b   1.000
_cell.length_c   1.000
_cell.angle_alpha   90.00
_cell.angle_beta   90.00
_cell.angle_gamma   90.00
#
_symmetry.space_group_name_H-M   'P 1'
#
loop_
_entity.id
_entity.type
_entity.pdbx_description
1 polymer ?
#
loop_
_entity_poly.entity_id
_entity_poly.type
_entity_poly.pdbx_seq_one_letter_code
_entity_poly.pdbx_strand_id
1 'polypeptide(L)'
;MVCTGASAKLLIAIYTYRDSRSKVTAEELLGSYDGIVQTDGLGSYGSGEYLHAGCWSHARRKFVDSIPENDKNSKAAKAVEIIDRVFALEREARKANVPPEKILEMRQKEVRPIIEEFYSFIGTLRPSKGSHLGAAVTYALNQKDKLFCF
;
A
#
# COMPACT_ATOMS: atom_id res chain seq x y z
N MET A 1 5.57 2.12 17.95
CA MET A 1 5.85 2.02 16.49
C MET A 1 6.63 0.75 16.24
N VAL A 2 6.43 0.11 15.11
CA VAL A 2 7.21 -1.07 14.69
C VAL A 2 7.88 -0.70 13.37
N CYS A 3 9.20 -0.77 13.34
CA CYS A 3 9.97 -0.62 12.12
C CYS A 3 10.51 -2.01 11.73
N THR A 4 10.34 -2.41 10.48
CA THR A 4 10.88 -3.64 9.95
C THR A 4 11.80 -3.35 8.79
N GLY A 5 12.95 -3.96 8.78
CA GLY A 5 13.88 -3.89 7.67
C GLY A 5 14.29 -5.29 7.24
N ALA A 6 14.64 -5.46 5.98
CA ALA A 6 15.20 -6.70 5.47
C ALA A 6 16.56 -6.42 4.88
N SER A 7 17.59 -7.07 5.41
CA SER A 7 18.81 -7.29 4.65
C SER A 7 18.72 -8.66 3.97
N ALA A 8 19.57 -8.93 2.98
CA ALA A 8 19.51 -10.14 2.16
C ALA A 8 19.40 -11.49 2.93
N LYS A 9 19.58 -11.49 4.25
CA LYS A 9 19.55 -12.70 5.09
C LYS A 9 18.74 -12.58 6.39
N LEU A 10 18.28 -11.40 6.79
CA LEU A 10 17.65 -11.19 8.10
C LEU A 10 16.49 -10.20 8.01
N LEU A 11 15.35 -10.62 8.54
CA LEU A 11 14.23 -9.73 8.84
C LEU A 11 14.48 -9.14 10.24
N ILE A 12 14.59 -7.81 10.32
CA ILE A 12 14.79 -7.10 11.58
C ILE A 12 13.50 -6.38 11.93
N ALA A 13 13.03 -6.53 13.16
CA ALA A 13 11.91 -5.78 13.71
C ALA A 13 12.35 -4.98 14.92
N ILE A 14 12.17 -3.65 14.88
CA ILE A 14 12.50 -2.75 15.98
C ILE A 14 11.19 -2.20 16.54
N TYR A 15 10.99 -2.38 17.85
CA TYR A 15 9.82 -1.86 18.57
C TYR A 15 10.24 -0.63 19.37
N THR A 16 9.61 0.49 19.10
CA THR A 16 9.87 1.74 19.81
C THR A 16 8.57 2.30 20.36
N TYR A 17 8.54 2.60 21.66
CA TYR A 17 7.45 3.34 22.29
C TYR A 17 7.68 4.85 22.13
N ARG A 18 6.62 5.58 21.81
CA ARG A 18 6.57 7.04 21.79
C ARG A 18 5.17 7.48 22.20
N ASP A 19 5.06 8.58 22.92
CA ASP A 19 3.80 9.14 23.40
C ASP A 19 2.98 9.80 22.28
N SER A 20 3.61 10.09 21.15
CA SER A 20 3.01 10.78 20.02
C SER A 20 3.32 10.10 18.69
N ARG A 21 2.43 10.27 17.71
CA ARG A 21 2.61 9.94 16.28
C ARG A 21 2.87 11.20 15.44
N SER A 22 3.51 12.21 16.04
CA SER A 22 3.79 13.46 15.36
C SER A 22 4.85 13.31 14.27
N LYS A 23 4.97 14.35 13.44
CA LYS A 23 6.02 14.47 12.42
C LYS A 23 7.42 14.42 13.06
N VAL A 24 7.61 15.12 14.17
CA VAL A 24 8.89 15.12 14.93
C VAL A 24 9.28 13.70 15.34
N THR A 25 8.33 12.91 15.83
CA THR A 25 8.57 11.51 16.21
C THR A 25 9.03 10.67 15.00
N ALA A 26 8.45 10.89 13.83
CA ALA A 26 8.85 10.18 12.62
C ALA A 26 10.27 10.59 12.16
N GLU A 27 10.59 11.88 12.24
CA GLU A 27 11.92 12.42 11.91
C GLU A 27 12.99 11.90 12.89
N GLU A 28 12.70 11.84 14.18
CA GLU A 28 13.60 11.25 15.17
C GLU A 28 13.91 9.77 14.94
N LEU A 29 12.89 9.01 14.48
CA LEU A 29 13.02 7.58 14.27
C LEU A 29 13.71 7.21 12.95
N LEU A 30 13.50 8.00 11.92
CA LEU A 30 14.04 7.74 10.58
C LEU A 30 15.37 8.48 10.37
N GLY A 31 15.59 9.60 11.08
CA GLY A 31 16.83 10.37 11.00
C GLY A 31 17.16 10.76 9.55
N SER A 32 18.39 10.50 9.15
CA SER A 32 18.91 10.73 7.80
C SER A 32 18.72 9.53 6.85
N TYR A 33 17.73 8.65 7.09
CA TYR A 33 17.47 7.52 6.21
C TYR A 33 16.99 8.02 4.85
N ASP A 34 17.68 7.61 3.78
CA ASP A 34 17.46 8.02 2.39
C ASP A 34 16.88 6.90 1.49
N GLY A 35 16.58 5.74 2.08
CA GLY A 35 16.04 4.59 1.36
C GLY A 35 14.53 4.64 1.16
N ILE A 36 13.89 3.47 1.06
CA ILE A 36 12.44 3.34 0.87
C ILE A 36 11.76 3.12 2.21
N VAL A 37 10.78 3.96 2.55
CA VAL A 37 9.93 3.82 3.74
C VAL A 37 8.51 3.50 3.33
N GLN A 38 8.04 2.30 3.67
CA GLN A 38 6.66 1.91 3.44
C GLN A 38 5.79 2.23 4.67
N THR A 39 4.70 2.97 4.46
CA THR A 39 3.76 3.33 5.53
C THR A 39 2.30 3.11 5.12
N ASP A 40 1.40 3.24 6.11
CA ASP A 40 -0.05 3.18 5.94
C ASP A 40 -0.67 4.49 5.40
N GLY A 41 0.15 5.48 5.06
CA GLY A 41 -0.31 6.78 4.59
C GLY A 41 -0.56 7.80 5.70
N LEU A 42 -0.11 7.54 6.94
CA LEU A 42 -0.15 8.53 8.01
C LEU A 42 0.68 9.76 7.62
N GLY A 43 0.08 10.96 7.72
CA GLY A 43 0.68 12.21 7.25
C GLY A 43 2.00 12.60 7.94
N SER A 44 2.25 12.10 9.15
CA SER A 44 3.50 12.36 9.89
C SER A 44 4.77 11.86 9.19
N TYR A 45 4.66 10.92 8.25
CA TYR A 45 5.80 10.41 7.48
C TYR A 45 6.03 11.15 6.15
N GLY A 46 5.35 12.26 5.91
CA GLY A 46 5.35 12.93 4.59
C GLY A 46 6.54 13.84 4.30
N SER A 47 7.51 14.01 5.21
CA SER A 47 8.50 15.10 5.13
C SER A 47 9.98 14.69 5.20
N GLY A 48 10.28 13.39 5.15
CA GLY A 48 11.66 12.90 5.09
C GLY A 48 12.25 12.93 3.68
N GLU A 49 13.57 12.81 3.56
CA GLU A 49 14.29 12.71 2.27
C GLU A 49 14.18 11.31 1.63
N TYR A 50 13.51 10.39 2.29
CA TYR A 50 13.30 9.01 1.84
C TYR A 50 12.21 8.89 0.77
N LEU A 51 12.32 7.86 -0.06
CA LEU A 51 11.27 7.49 -1.02
C LEU A 51 10.08 6.85 -0.26
N HIS A 52 8.91 7.46 -0.37
CA HIS A 52 7.74 7.03 0.38
C HIS A 52 6.89 6.04 -0.42
N ALA A 53 6.90 4.77 -0.02
CA ALA A 53 6.03 3.75 -0.57
C ALA A 53 4.75 3.58 0.24
N GLY A 54 3.62 3.47 -0.44
CA GLY A 54 2.32 3.19 0.15
C GLY A 54 2.13 1.68 0.43
N CYS A 55 1.25 1.37 1.38
CA CYS A 55 0.95 -0.01 1.73
C CYS A 55 -0.34 -0.49 1.05
N TRP A 56 -0.23 -1.36 0.06
CA TRP A 56 -1.39 -1.97 -0.62
C TRP A 56 -2.30 -2.77 0.32
N SER A 57 -1.76 -3.38 1.39
CA SER A 57 -2.59 -4.07 2.38
C SER A 57 -3.54 -3.12 3.11
N HIS A 58 -3.12 -1.88 3.38
CA HIS A 58 -4.00 -0.86 3.96
C HIS A 58 -5.04 -0.35 2.96
N ALA A 59 -4.65 -0.14 1.70
CA ALA A 59 -5.60 0.18 0.64
C ALA A 59 -6.66 -0.92 0.51
N ARG A 60 -6.24 -2.18 0.38
CA ARG A 60 -7.13 -3.34 0.31
C ARG A 60 -8.11 -3.39 1.48
N ARG A 61 -7.62 -3.24 2.72
CA ARG A 61 -8.46 -3.30 3.92
C ARG A 61 -9.60 -2.29 3.85
N LYS A 62 -9.34 -1.04 3.43
CA LYS A 62 -10.39 -0.02 3.30
C LYS A 62 -11.50 -0.41 2.33
N PHE A 63 -11.16 -1.08 1.23
CA PHE A 63 -12.17 -1.60 0.31
C PHE A 63 -12.90 -2.82 0.88
N VAL A 64 -12.21 -3.73 1.57
CA VAL A 64 -12.84 -4.85 2.28
C VAL A 64 -13.86 -4.35 3.31
N ASP A 65 -13.47 -3.37 4.13
CA ASP A 65 -14.32 -2.76 5.17
C ASP A 65 -15.53 -1.99 4.57
N SER A 66 -15.51 -1.73 3.26
CA SER A 66 -16.60 -1.07 2.53
C SER A 66 -17.52 -2.02 1.76
N ILE A 67 -17.26 -3.34 1.80
CA ILE A 67 -18.14 -4.35 1.19
C ILE A 67 -19.40 -4.45 2.04
N PRO A 68 -20.59 -4.24 1.46
CA PRO A 68 -21.84 -4.43 2.20
C PRO A 68 -22.00 -5.90 2.63
N GLU A 69 -22.64 -6.10 3.77
CA GLU A 69 -22.97 -7.44 4.26
C GLU A 69 -23.78 -8.20 3.18
N ASN A 70 -23.34 -9.40 2.82
CA ASN A 70 -23.94 -10.26 1.79
C ASN A 70 -23.87 -9.77 0.31
N ASP A 71 -23.14 -8.71 -0.01
CA ASP A 71 -22.97 -8.27 -1.41
C ASP A 71 -21.53 -8.49 -1.92
N LYS A 72 -21.24 -9.75 -2.27
CA LYS A 72 -19.95 -10.14 -2.86
C LYS A 72 -19.73 -9.59 -4.28
N ASN A 73 -20.75 -9.04 -4.92
CA ASN A 73 -20.68 -8.45 -6.26
C ASN A 73 -20.64 -6.92 -6.22
N SER A 74 -20.50 -6.33 -5.04
CA SER A 74 -20.41 -4.87 -4.88
C SER A 74 -19.20 -4.30 -5.61
N LYS A 75 -19.27 -3.00 -5.89
CA LYS A 75 -18.12 -2.25 -6.46
C LYS A 75 -16.89 -2.32 -5.57
N ALA A 76 -17.08 -2.39 -4.25
CA ALA A 76 -16.00 -2.58 -3.29
C ALA A 76 -15.36 -3.97 -3.44
N ALA A 77 -16.15 -5.02 -3.56
CA ALA A 77 -15.65 -6.38 -3.77
C ALA A 77 -14.86 -6.49 -5.08
N LYS A 78 -15.34 -5.86 -6.17
CA LYS A 78 -14.60 -5.81 -7.43
C LYS A 78 -13.26 -5.08 -7.30
N ALA A 79 -13.19 -3.98 -6.56
CA ALA A 79 -11.92 -3.30 -6.28
C ALA A 79 -10.94 -4.22 -5.52
N VAL A 80 -11.42 -4.98 -4.54
CA VAL A 80 -10.63 -5.96 -3.79
C VAL A 80 -10.12 -7.07 -4.72
N GLU A 81 -10.96 -7.58 -5.62
CA GLU A 81 -10.57 -8.61 -6.59
C GLU A 81 -9.40 -8.14 -7.47
N ILE A 82 -9.43 -6.91 -7.96
CA ILE A 82 -8.32 -6.35 -8.75
C ILE A 82 -7.04 -6.27 -7.91
N ILE A 83 -7.13 -5.78 -6.68
CA ILE A 83 -5.97 -5.70 -5.77
C ILE A 83 -5.42 -7.11 -5.45
N ASP A 84 -6.29 -8.11 -5.29
CA ASP A 84 -5.90 -9.47 -4.96
C ASP A 84 -5.09 -10.14 -6.07
N ARG A 85 -5.27 -9.73 -7.33
CA ARG A 85 -4.42 -10.17 -8.46
C ARG A 85 -2.97 -9.71 -8.27
N VAL A 86 -2.75 -8.49 -7.77
CA VAL A 86 -1.40 -7.98 -7.43
C VAL A 86 -0.77 -8.86 -6.35
N PHE A 87 -1.50 -9.14 -5.27
CA PHE A 87 -1.00 -10.01 -4.20
C PHE A 87 -0.74 -11.45 -4.65
N ALA A 88 -1.51 -11.95 -5.61
CA ALA A 88 -1.29 -13.27 -6.19
C ALA A 88 0.05 -13.35 -6.91
N LEU A 89 0.36 -12.40 -7.79
CA LEU A 89 1.64 -12.32 -8.50
C LEU A 89 2.83 -12.23 -7.55
N GLU A 90 2.77 -11.33 -6.56
CA GLU A 90 3.82 -11.16 -5.55
C GLU A 90 4.04 -12.45 -4.73
N ARG A 91 2.97 -13.15 -4.40
CA ARG A 91 3.04 -14.43 -3.67
C ARG A 91 3.69 -15.53 -4.50
N GLU A 92 3.33 -15.65 -5.77
CA GLU A 92 3.92 -16.64 -6.66
C GLU A 92 5.40 -16.34 -6.93
N ALA A 93 5.79 -15.09 -7.15
CA ALA A 93 7.17 -14.67 -7.29
C ALA A 93 8.00 -15.03 -6.04
N ARG A 94 7.43 -14.81 -4.85
CA ARG A 94 8.07 -15.17 -3.57
C ARG A 94 8.25 -16.67 -3.41
N LYS A 95 7.22 -17.47 -3.73
CA LYS A 95 7.30 -18.94 -3.69
C LYS A 95 8.35 -19.50 -4.63
N ALA A 96 8.47 -18.89 -5.81
CA ALA A 96 9.44 -19.26 -6.83
C ALA A 96 10.86 -18.73 -6.52
N ASN A 97 11.07 -18.00 -5.43
CA ASN A 97 12.32 -17.33 -5.07
C ASN A 97 12.90 -16.51 -6.24
N VAL A 98 12.03 -15.76 -6.93
CA VAL A 98 12.42 -14.95 -8.08
C VAL A 98 13.46 -13.90 -7.66
N PRO A 99 14.58 -13.74 -8.39
CA PRO A 99 15.59 -12.74 -8.07
C PRO A 99 15.04 -11.30 -8.12
N PRO A 100 15.60 -10.36 -7.32
CA PRO A 100 15.11 -8.99 -7.22
C PRO A 100 14.96 -8.27 -8.57
N GLU A 101 15.90 -8.46 -9.48
CA GLU A 101 15.89 -7.83 -10.81
C GLU A 101 14.68 -8.30 -11.64
N LYS A 102 14.37 -9.60 -11.56
CA LYS A 102 13.21 -10.18 -12.25
C LYS A 102 11.89 -9.82 -11.56
N ILE A 103 11.90 -9.58 -10.23
CA ILE A 103 10.73 -9.05 -9.52
C ILE A 103 10.38 -7.66 -10.05
N LEU A 104 11.39 -6.78 -10.23
CA LEU A 104 11.15 -5.45 -10.78
C LEU A 104 10.57 -5.54 -12.21
N GLU A 105 11.12 -6.41 -13.03
CA GLU A 105 10.62 -6.63 -14.40
C GLU A 105 9.15 -7.14 -14.39
N MET A 106 8.84 -8.11 -13.55
CA MET A 106 7.47 -8.62 -13.36
C MET A 106 6.52 -7.49 -12.91
N ARG A 107 6.95 -6.69 -11.94
CA ARG A 107 6.14 -5.56 -11.45
C ARG A 107 5.83 -4.56 -12.55
N GLN A 108 6.80 -4.22 -13.38
CA GLN A 108 6.58 -3.31 -14.50
C GLN A 108 5.68 -3.90 -15.59
N LYS A 109 5.83 -5.19 -15.91
CA LYS A 109 5.10 -5.83 -17.00
C LYS A 109 3.72 -6.34 -16.63
N GLU A 110 3.57 -6.86 -15.41
CA GLU A 110 2.36 -7.56 -14.99
C GLU A 110 1.58 -6.84 -13.88
N VAL A 111 2.27 -6.31 -12.86
CA VAL A 111 1.60 -5.65 -11.74
C VAL A 111 1.12 -4.26 -12.11
N ARG A 112 1.94 -3.48 -12.80
CA ARG A 112 1.61 -2.10 -13.19
C ARG A 112 0.30 -2.00 -13.98
N PRO A 113 0.03 -2.82 -15.01
CA PRO A 113 -1.25 -2.79 -15.73
C PRO A 113 -2.46 -3.07 -14.83
N ILE A 114 -2.32 -3.96 -13.84
CA ILE A 114 -3.39 -4.26 -12.87
C ILE A 114 -3.67 -3.04 -11.98
N ILE A 115 -2.62 -2.35 -11.55
CA ILE A 115 -2.76 -1.11 -10.77
C ILE A 115 -3.43 -0.01 -11.61
N GLU A 116 -3.07 0.12 -12.88
CA GLU A 116 -3.70 1.07 -13.81
C GLU A 116 -5.18 0.72 -14.03
N GLU A 117 -5.53 -0.57 -14.19
CA GLU A 117 -6.91 -1.05 -14.23
C GLU A 117 -7.67 -0.68 -12.95
N PHE A 118 -7.06 -0.89 -11.78
CA PHE A 118 -7.66 -0.51 -10.49
C PHE A 118 -7.98 0.98 -10.44
N TYR A 119 -7.03 1.85 -10.79
CA TYR A 119 -7.26 3.30 -10.78
C TYR A 119 -8.27 3.74 -11.83
N SER A 120 -8.27 3.13 -13.00
CA SER A 120 -9.29 3.34 -14.03
C SER A 120 -10.68 2.98 -13.48
N PHE A 121 -10.80 1.81 -12.85
CA PHE A 121 -12.06 1.35 -12.26
C PHE A 121 -12.55 2.27 -11.16
N ILE A 122 -11.73 2.57 -10.14
CA ILE A 122 -12.17 3.43 -9.04
C ILE A 122 -12.48 4.86 -9.48
N GLY A 123 -11.84 5.34 -10.55
CA GLY A 123 -12.11 6.64 -11.16
C GLY A 123 -13.51 6.76 -11.76
N THR A 124 -14.15 5.64 -12.13
CA THR A 124 -15.54 5.61 -12.60
C THR A 124 -16.57 5.64 -11.49
N LEU A 125 -16.16 5.35 -10.26
CA LEU A 125 -17.07 5.23 -9.12
C LEU A 125 -17.60 6.61 -8.69
N ARG A 126 -18.85 6.63 -8.28
CA ARG A 126 -19.50 7.81 -7.70
C ARG A 126 -20.13 7.41 -6.36
N PRO A 127 -19.29 7.15 -5.33
CA PRO A 127 -19.81 6.74 -4.03
C PRO A 127 -20.54 7.90 -3.34
N SER A 128 -21.52 7.58 -2.51
CA SER A 128 -22.20 8.57 -1.69
C SER A 128 -21.24 9.28 -0.74
N LYS A 129 -21.46 10.56 -0.51
CA LYS A 129 -20.66 11.35 0.44
C LYS A 129 -20.74 10.74 1.83
N GLY A 130 -19.57 10.57 2.48
CA GLY A 130 -19.46 9.98 3.82
C GLY A 130 -19.57 8.44 3.87
N SER A 131 -19.73 7.76 2.73
CA SER A 131 -19.74 6.29 2.71
C SER A 131 -18.34 5.68 2.92
N HIS A 132 -18.28 4.45 3.43
CA HIS A 132 -17.03 3.70 3.56
C HIS A 132 -16.32 3.54 2.22
N LEU A 133 -17.07 3.25 1.15
CA LEU A 133 -16.51 3.18 -0.20
C LEU A 133 -15.93 4.53 -0.65
N GLY A 134 -16.59 5.65 -0.34
CA GLY A 134 -16.08 6.98 -0.64
C GLY A 134 -14.76 7.26 0.08
N ALA A 135 -14.65 6.88 1.34
CA ALA A 135 -13.41 7.00 2.11
C ALA A 135 -12.28 6.11 1.54
N ALA A 136 -12.60 4.88 1.12
CA ALA A 136 -11.64 3.97 0.49
C ALA A 136 -11.10 4.52 -0.84
N VAL A 137 -12.00 5.01 -1.71
CA VAL A 137 -11.63 5.63 -3.00
C VAL A 137 -10.78 6.88 -2.78
N THR A 138 -11.18 7.77 -1.87
CA THR A 138 -10.41 8.98 -1.54
C THR A 138 -9.01 8.64 -1.03
N TYR A 139 -8.91 7.65 -0.14
CA TYR A 139 -7.60 7.18 0.35
C TYR A 139 -6.73 6.68 -0.80
N ALA A 140 -7.25 5.80 -1.65
CA ALA A 140 -6.49 5.24 -2.76
C ALA A 140 -6.01 6.33 -3.74
N LEU A 141 -6.86 7.30 -4.06
CA LEU A 141 -6.49 8.42 -4.93
C LEU A 141 -5.42 9.32 -4.30
N ASN A 142 -5.52 9.63 -3.02
CA ASN A 142 -4.55 10.46 -2.30
C ASN A 142 -3.19 9.76 -2.11
N GLN A 143 -3.15 8.43 -2.14
CA GLN A 143 -1.92 7.65 -2.00
C GLN A 143 -1.40 7.12 -3.34
N LYS A 144 -1.97 7.57 -4.47
CA LYS A 144 -1.67 7.02 -5.80
C LYS A 144 -0.18 6.92 -6.07
N ASP A 145 0.54 8.03 -5.99
CA ASP A 145 1.97 8.07 -6.34
C ASP A 145 2.80 7.14 -5.43
N LYS A 146 2.45 7.07 -4.15
CA LYS A 146 3.11 6.19 -3.18
C LYS A 146 2.79 4.71 -3.41
N LEU A 147 1.58 4.40 -3.88
CA LEU A 147 1.17 3.03 -4.21
C LEU A 147 1.76 2.54 -5.55
N PHE A 148 2.24 3.45 -6.40
CA PHE A 148 3.01 3.12 -7.61
C PHE A 148 4.53 3.01 -7.37
N CYS A 149 5.00 3.25 -6.14
CA CYS A 149 6.39 3.14 -5.78
C CYS A 149 6.80 1.66 -5.63
N PHE A 150 7.45 1.08 -6.68
CA PHE A 150 8.05 -0.28 -6.71
C PHE A 150 9.10 -0.44 -7.81
#